data_2dad5f8285b8a45b4957f17aec237556
#
_entry.id   2dad5f8285b8a45b4957f17aec237556
#
_cell.length_a   1.000
_cell.length_b   1.000
_cell.length_c   1.000
_cell.angle_alpha   90.00
_cell.angle_beta   90.00
_cell.angle_gamma   90.00
#
_symmetry.space_group_name_H-M   'P 1'
#
loop_
_entity.id
_entity.type
_entity.pdbx_description
1 polymer ?
#
loop_
_entity_poly.entity_id
_entity_poly.type
_entity_poly.pdbx_seq_one_letter_code
_entity_poly.pdbx_strand_id
1 'polypeptide(L)'
;MVTWDEWRAGATHIEVGGLDVATYDLGPAGAPTYTFCHGYPSASLDIAGVAAQLDGLRLLALDMPGFGASDKPPADQGGGHTYSIHAAADAVEALWAAKGTARTLLVAHDYSVSVAQELLARRAEGTLADGTLGPAADITGVVWMNGGLYPDLHRPTPGQQLLLDPDHGAEVAAAVDEAAFTNGLRGTWGERRPFDEAAAREIFRSMDDGGGVALMHDLLHYVADRRAHADRWRSALEGADLPMVFVWGLLDPVSGGHVVPRLVDHVPQGRIVALDDVGHWPPLEAPDDVAAEIAALAAA
;
A
#
# COMPACT_ATOMS: atom_id res chain seq x y z
N MET A 1 1.53 16.10 -13.78
CA MET A 1 1.86 15.25 -12.62
C MET A 1 1.80 16.14 -11.38
N VAL A 2 1.21 15.65 -10.29
CA VAL A 2 1.20 16.32 -8.97
C VAL A 2 2.58 16.14 -8.33
N THR A 3 3.18 17.20 -7.83
CA THR A 3 4.45 17.14 -7.09
C THR A 3 4.22 16.73 -5.63
N TRP A 4 5.28 16.23 -4.96
CA TRP A 4 5.19 15.91 -3.53
C TRP A 4 4.77 17.12 -2.68
N ASP A 5 5.33 18.31 -2.96
CA ASP A 5 4.97 19.50 -2.21
C ASP A 5 3.49 19.90 -2.37
N GLU A 6 2.94 19.77 -3.58
CA GLU A 6 1.51 20.03 -3.84
C GLU A 6 0.63 19.00 -3.13
N TRP A 7 0.99 17.72 -3.19
CA TRP A 7 0.25 16.65 -2.54
C TRP A 7 0.26 16.81 -1.02
N ARG A 8 1.44 16.95 -0.44
CA ARG A 8 1.66 17.11 1.00
C ARG A 8 0.92 18.34 1.56
N ALA A 9 0.82 19.42 0.80
CA ALA A 9 0.09 20.62 1.22
C ALA A 9 -1.41 20.37 1.46
N GLY A 10 -1.98 19.31 0.90
CA GLY A 10 -3.37 18.89 1.13
C GLY A 10 -3.56 17.97 2.35
N ALA A 11 -2.49 17.63 3.06
CA ALA A 11 -2.58 16.72 4.20
C ALA A 11 -3.33 17.35 5.39
N THR A 12 -4.13 16.53 6.05
CA THR A 12 -4.61 16.76 7.42
C THR A 12 -4.04 15.64 8.29
N HIS A 13 -3.97 15.86 9.60
CA HIS A 13 -3.32 14.90 10.48
C HIS A 13 -4.29 14.33 11.51
N ILE A 14 -4.10 13.06 11.86
CA ILE A 14 -4.80 12.37 12.94
C ILE A 14 -3.77 11.75 13.91
N GLU A 15 -4.11 11.64 15.18
CA GLU A 15 -3.28 10.94 16.14
C GLU A 15 -3.58 9.44 16.09
N VAL A 16 -2.54 8.62 15.97
CA VAL A 16 -2.64 7.16 16.01
C VAL A 16 -1.53 6.60 16.90
N GLY A 17 -1.85 6.08 18.06
CA GLY A 17 -0.87 5.49 18.96
C GLY A 17 0.24 6.44 19.41
N GLY A 18 -0.05 7.74 19.52
CA GLY A 18 0.91 8.79 19.86
C GLY A 18 1.71 9.33 18.67
N LEU A 19 1.41 8.89 17.45
CA LEU A 19 2.01 9.42 16.22
C LEU A 19 1.06 10.36 15.49
N ASP A 20 1.64 11.37 14.85
CA ASP A 20 0.95 12.26 13.92
C ASP A 20 0.97 11.64 12.52
N VAL A 21 -0.21 11.19 12.04
CA VAL A 21 -0.37 10.48 10.76
C VAL A 21 -1.03 11.38 9.74
N ALA A 22 -0.34 11.62 8.63
CA ALA A 22 -0.83 12.43 7.52
C ALA A 22 -1.93 11.69 6.75
N THR A 23 -3.05 12.38 6.53
CA THR A 23 -4.24 11.83 5.86
C THR A 23 -4.75 12.78 4.79
N TYR A 24 -5.35 12.23 3.77
CA TYR A 24 -5.89 12.94 2.61
C TYR A 24 -7.37 12.56 2.43
N ASP A 25 -8.22 13.56 2.24
CA ASP A 25 -9.67 13.41 2.11
C ASP A 25 -10.12 14.29 0.93
N LEU A 26 -10.23 13.68 -0.24
CA LEU A 26 -10.47 14.37 -1.50
C LEU A 26 -11.77 13.92 -2.13
N GLY A 27 -12.47 14.85 -2.77
CA GLY A 27 -13.75 14.59 -3.45
C GLY A 27 -14.97 15.00 -2.63
N PRO A 28 -16.20 14.74 -3.14
CA PRO A 28 -17.42 15.21 -2.51
C PRO A 28 -17.74 14.47 -1.21
N ALA A 29 -18.09 15.21 -0.16
CA ALA A 29 -18.58 14.61 1.06
C ALA A 29 -19.85 13.80 0.79
N GLY A 30 -19.95 12.57 1.33
CA GLY A 30 -21.07 11.66 1.13
C GLY A 30 -21.06 10.87 -0.17
N ALA A 31 -20.07 11.06 -1.05
CA ALA A 31 -19.87 10.21 -2.21
C ALA A 31 -19.42 8.79 -1.80
N PRO A 32 -19.61 7.78 -2.68
CA PRO A 32 -18.99 6.47 -2.46
C PRO A 32 -17.50 6.62 -2.21
N THR A 33 -17.02 6.02 -1.12
CA THR A 33 -15.66 6.21 -0.63
C THR A 33 -14.78 5.04 -1.03
N TYR A 34 -13.57 5.35 -1.51
CA TYR A 34 -12.48 4.38 -1.60
C TYR A 34 -11.30 4.83 -0.72
N THR A 35 -10.66 3.86 -0.06
CA THR A 35 -9.48 4.08 0.77
C THR A 35 -8.27 3.49 0.07
N PHE A 36 -7.29 4.34 -0.24
CA PHE A 36 -6.02 3.91 -0.82
C PHE A 36 -4.97 3.72 0.25
N CYS A 37 -4.35 2.55 0.21
CA CYS A 37 -3.22 2.17 1.02
C CYS A 37 -2.01 1.96 0.10
N HIS A 38 -0.96 2.78 0.29
CA HIS A 38 0.20 2.83 -0.59
C HIS A 38 1.20 1.69 -0.38
N GLY A 39 2.17 1.58 -1.31
CA GLY A 39 3.24 0.61 -1.30
C GLY A 39 4.52 1.06 -0.58
N TYR A 40 5.51 0.17 -0.55
CA TYR A 40 6.89 0.43 -0.15
C TYR A 40 7.80 0.46 -1.40
N PRO A 41 8.75 1.37 -1.51
CA PRO A 41 9.00 2.56 -0.68
C PRO A 41 8.38 3.81 -1.33
N SER A 42 7.18 4.17 -0.93
CA SER A 42 6.47 5.31 -1.49
C SER A 42 5.54 5.97 -0.45
N ALA A 43 4.58 6.76 -0.90
CA ALA A 43 3.58 7.41 -0.07
C ALA A 43 2.22 7.43 -0.79
N SER A 44 1.21 8.01 -0.17
CA SER A 44 -0.12 8.15 -0.75
C SER A 44 -0.17 8.94 -2.07
N LEU A 45 0.88 9.67 -2.42
CA LEU A 45 1.03 10.35 -3.71
C LEU A 45 0.84 9.43 -4.91
N ASP A 46 1.15 8.13 -4.79
CA ASP A 46 1.04 7.17 -5.89
C ASP A 46 -0.35 7.13 -6.53
N ILE A 47 -1.40 7.45 -5.74
CA ILE A 47 -2.78 7.42 -6.24
C ILE A 47 -3.19 8.69 -7.00
N ALA A 48 -2.37 9.74 -7.00
CA ALA A 48 -2.78 11.06 -7.51
C ALA A 48 -3.24 11.03 -8.97
N GLY A 49 -2.54 10.28 -9.83
CA GLY A 49 -2.90 10.12 -11.25
C GLY A 49 -4.20 9.36 -11.45
N VAL A 50 -4.48 8.39 -10.59
CA VAL A 50 -5.73 7.61 -10.58
C VAL A 50 -6.87 8.47 -10.03
N ALA A 51 -6.65 9.15 -8.91
CA ALA A 51 -7.66 9.98 -8.25
C ALA A 51 -8.17 11.11 -9.16
N ALA A 52 -7.31 11.68 -9.98
CA ALA A 52 -7.68 12.71 -10.96
C ALA A 52 -8.70 12.26 -12.02
N GLN A 53 -8.97 10.95 -12.13
CA GLN A 53 -9.89 10.35 -13.08
C GLN A 53 -11.19 9.85 -12.43
N LEU A 54 -11.28 9.94 -11.10
CA LEU A 54 -12.41 9.37 -10.33
C LEU A 54 -13.40 10.45 -9.86
N ASP A 55 -13.96 11.18 -10.81
CA ASP A 55 -15.00 12.17 -10.53
C ASP A 55 -16.20 11.53 -9.80
N GLY A 56 -16.68 12.21 -8.76
CA GLY A 56 -17.85 11.76 -8.00
C GLY A 56 -17.56 10.67 -6.94
N LEU A 57 -16.33 10.24 -6.78
CA LEU A 57 -15.88 9.39 -5.67
C LEU A 57 -15.13 10.22 -4.61
N ARG A 58 -15.13 9.73 -3.37
CA ARG A 58 -14.34 10.29 -2.28
C ARG A 58 -13.11 9.41 -2.02
N LEU A 59 -11.93 9.98 -2.17
CA LEU A 59 -10.68 9.33 -1.76
C LEU A 59 -10.40 9.60 -0.29
N LEU A 60 -10.15 8.54 0.44
CA LEU A 60 -9.38 8.58 1.68
C LEU A 60 -8.02 7.93 1.43
N ALA A 61 -6.96 8.60 1.84
CA ALA A 61 -5.62 8.03 1.82
C ALA A 61 -4.85 8.48 3.07
N LEU A 62 -3.78 7.78 3.39
CA LEU A 62 -2.87 8.15 4.46
C LEU A 62 -1.45 7.81 4.04
N ASP A 63 -0.50 8.54 4.57
CA ASP A 63 0.87 8.07 4.60
C ASP A 63 1.02 7.19 5.84
N MET A 64 1.38 5.93 5.66
CA MET A 64 1.56 5.01 6.80
C MET A 64 2.64 5.54 7.75
N PRO A 65 2.59 5.23 9.06
CA PRO A 65 3.69 5.57 9.98
C PRO A 65 5.05 5.15 9.41
N GLY A 66 6.00 6.07 9.40
CA GLY A 66 7.32 5.86 8.78
C GLY A 66 7.45 6.34 7.33
N PHE A 67 6.35 6.72 6.68
CA PHE A 67 6.31 7.13 5.27
C PHE A 67 5.79 8.55 5.10
N GLY A 68 6.07 9.14 3.94
CA GLY A 68 5.48 10.40 3.48
C GLY A 68 5.56 11.53 4.49
N ALA A 69 4.46 12.20 4.75
CA ALA A 69 4.36 13.29 5.72
C ALA A 69 3.99 12.84 7.15
N SER A 70 3.87 11.53 7.40
CA SER A 70 3.62 10.98 8.73
C SER A 70 4.87 10.93 9.60
N ASP A 71 4.68 10.82 10.92
CA ASP A 71 5.77 10.66 11.88
C ASP A 71 6.64 9.44 11.59
N LYS A 72 7.95 9.58 11.87
CA LYS A 72 9.00 8.60 11.62
C LYS A 72 9.84 8.34 12.86
N PRO A 73 9.25 7.79 13.94
CA PRO A 73 10.02 7.46 15.13
C PRO A 73 11.08 6.39 14.79
N PRO A 74 12.27 6.45 15.39
CA PRO A 74 13.25 5.38 15.28
C PRO A 74 12.67 4.05 15.78
N ALA A 75 12.95 2.95 15.08
CA ALA A 75 12.37 1.64 15.35
C ALA A 75 12.64 1.11 16.77
N ASP A 76 13.73 1.54 17.42
CA ASP A 76 14.26 0.96 18.68
C ASP A 76 14.22 1.88 19.90
N GLN A 77 13.44 2.93 19.91
CA GLN A 77 13.46 3.88 21.05
C GLN A 77 12.48 3.57 22.18
N GLY A 78 12.27 2.30 22.52
CA GLY A 78 11.54 1.94 23.76
C GLY A 78 10.07 2.32 23.81
N GLY A 79 9.54 2.90 22.74
CA GLY A 79 8.15 3.30 22.60
C GLY A 79 7.24 2.22 22.02
N GLY A 80 7.79 1.06 21.64
CA GLY A 80 7.00 -0.05 21.11
C GLY A 80 6.49 0.15 19.67
N HIS A 81 6.96 1.17 18.96
CA HIS A 81 6.64 1.32 17.55
C HIS A 81 7.46 0.37 16.72
N THR A 82 6.85 -0.76 16.46
CA THR A 82 7.25 -1.62 15.35
C THR A 82 6.51 -1.12 14.11
N TYR A 83 7.22 -0.90 13.01
CA TYR A 83 6.61 -0.64 11.70
C TYR A 83 5.96 -1.92 11.17
N SER A 84 4.97 -2.42 11.91
CA SER A 84 4.29 -3.69 11.61
C SER A 84 3.07 -3.47 10.71
N ILE A 85 2.67 -4.53 10.02
CA ILE A 85 1.41 -4.54 9.27
C ILE A 85 0.20 -4.30 10.18
N HIS A 86 0.26 -4.76 11.43
CA HIS A 86 -0.82 -4.53 12.40
C HIS A 86 -0.94 -3.03 12.74
N ALA A 87 0.17 -2.33 13.01
CA ALA A 87 0.16 -0.90 13.27
C ALA A 87 -0.34 -0.09 12.06
N ALA A 88 0.02 -0.52 10.85
CA ALA A 88 -0.50 0.10 9.63
C ALA A 88 -2.02 -0.12 9.46
N ALA A 89 -2.53 -1.31 9.79
CA ALA A 89 -3.97 -1.57 9.80
C ALA A 89 -4.69 -0.72 10.87
N ASP A 90 -4.09 -0.54 12.06
CA ASP A 90 -4.60 0.35 13.10
C ASP A 90 -4.74 1.79 12.61
N ALA A 91 -3.75 2.28 11.84
CA ALA A 91 -3.79 3.62 11.25
C ALA A 91 -4.91 3.76 10.21
N VAL A 92 -5.19 2.73 9.41
CA VAL A 92 -6.32 2.74 8.47
C VAL A 92 -7.66 2.76 9.21
N GLU A 93 -7.83 1.96 10.25
CA GLU A 93 -9.06 1.96 11.08
C GLU A 93 -9.25 3.30 11.79
N ALA A 94 -8.17 3.90 12.30
CA ALA A 94 -8.20 5.23 12.90
C ALA A 94 -8.60 6.32 11.88
N LEU A 95 -8.10 6.25 10.63
CA LEU A 95 -8.54 7.13 9.54
C LEU A 95 -10.05 7.01 9.32
N TRP A 96 -10.59 5.79 9.20
CA TRP A 96 -12.02 5.58 9.01
C TRP A 96 -12.84 6.15 10.15
N ALA A 97 -12.42 5.93 11.39
CA ALA A 97 -13.07 6.47 12.58
C ALA A 97 -13.05 8.00 12.58
N ALA A 98 -11.88 8.62 12.34
CA ALA A 98 -11.69 10.08 12.33
C ALA A 98 -12.51 10.77 11.22
N LYS A 99 -12.71 10.10 10.08
CA LYS A 99 -13.48 10.64 8.93
C LYS A 99 -14.95 10.20 8.92
N GLY A 100 -15.40 9.46 9.94
CA GLY A 100 -16.78 8.97 10.05
C GLY A 100 -17.17 8.05 8.88
N THR A 101 -16.24 7.23 8.41
CA THR A 101 -16.42 6.36 7.24
C THR A 101 -17.08 5.06 7.65
N ALA A 102 -18.34 4.88 7.27
CA ALA A 102 -19.09 3.67 7.56
C ALA A 102 -18.85 2.55 6.52
N ARG A 103 -18.56 2.92 5.27
CA ARG A 103 -18.36 1.97 4.17
C ARG A 103 -17.27 2.49 3.23
N THR A 104 -16.43 1.58 2.72
CA THR A 104 -15.35 1.93 1.80
C THR A 104 -14.98 0.77 0.88
N LEU A 105 -14.58 1.10 -0.36
CA LEU A 105 -13.83 0.21 -1.22
C LEU A 105 -12.34 0.31 -0.82
N LEU A 106 -11.68 -0.79 -0.55
CA LEU A 106 -10.26 -0.79 -0.23
C LEU A 106 -9.41 -0.93 -1.50
N VAL A 107 -8.38 -0.10 -1.63
CA VAL A 107 -7.44 -0.12 -2.76
C VAL A 107 -6.04 -0.27 -2.20
N ALA A 108 -5.40 -1.41 -2.46
CA ALA A 108 -4.15 -1.78 -1.82
C ALA A 108 -3.05 -2.10 -2.84
N HIS A 109 -1.86 -1.52 -2.63
CA HIS A 109 -0.69 -1.73 -3.46
C HIS A 109 0.51 -2.19 -2.63
N ASP A 110 1.28 -3.16 -3.13
CA ASP A 110 2.54 -3.70 -2.61
C ASP A 110 2.54 -4.03 -1.10
N TYR A 111 3.15 -3.19 -0.28
CA TYR A 111 3.16 -3.29 1.19
C TYR A 111 1.75 -3.48 1.72
N SER A 112 0.84 -2.66 1.24
CA SER A 112 -0.52 -2.59 1.76
C SER A 112 -1.44 -3.72 1.31
N VAL A 113 -1.02 -4.62 0.43
CA VAL A 113 -1.80 -5.87 0.25
C VAL A 113 -1.82 -6.68 1.54
N SER A 114 -0.74 -6.63 2.34
CA SER A 114 -0.72 -7.26 3.66
C SER A 114 -1.56 -6.52 4.68
N VAL A 115 -1.61 -5.19 4.62
CA VAL A 115 -2.53 -4.37 5.43
C VAL A 115 -3.98 -4.73 5.12
N ALA A 116 -4.32 -4.85 3.83
CA ALA A 116 -5.66 -5.26 3.41
C ALA A 116 -6.00 -6.69 3.85
N GLN A 117 -5.05 -7.63 3.78
CA GLN A 117 -5.24 -8.99 4.31
C GLN A 117 -5.48 -8.98 5.82
N GLU A 118 -4.77 -8.15 6.59
CA GLU A 118 -4.98 -7.97 8.02
C GLU A 118 -6.38 -7.41 8.31
N LEU A 119 -6.80 -6.36 7.60
CA LEU A 119 -8.14 -5.78 7.74
C LEU A 119 -9.26 -6.79 7.40
N LEU A 120 -9.06 -7.62 6.37
CA LEU A 120 -9.99 -8.70 6.04
C LEU A 120 -10.01 -9.79 7.14
N ALA A 121 -8.87 -10.10 7.75
CA ALA A 121 -8.80 -11.04 8.86
C ALA A 121 -9.55 -10.51 10.07
N ARG A 122 -9.34 -9.25 10.45
CA ARG A 122 -10.10 -8.58 11.52
C ARG A 122 -11.60 -8.58 11.24
N ARG A 123 -11.99 -8.28 10.00
CA ARG A 123 -13.41 -8.34 9.58
C ARG A 123 -13.99 -9.73 9.75
N ALA A 124 -13.28 -10.78 9.36
CA ALA A 124 -13.73 -12.16 9.51
C ALA A 124 -13.83 -12.59 10.98
N GLU A 125 -12.94 -12.10 11.83
CA GLU A 125 -12.92 -12.35 13.27
C GLU A 125 -13.90 -11.46 14.05
N GLY A 126 -14.41 -10.39 13.42
CA GLY A 126 -15.30 -9.42 14.05
C GLY A 126 -14.62 -8.55 15.11
N THR A 127 -13.32 -8.26 14.94
CA THR A 127 -12.51 -7.51 15.91
C THR A 127 -11.92 -6.24 15.32
N LEU A 128 -11.73 -5.21 16.15
CA LEU A 128 -10.93 -4.01 15.87
C LEU A 128 -9.55 -4.09 16.54
N ALA A 129 -8.69 -3.11 16.26
CA ALA A 129 -7.35 -2.99 16.84
C ALA A 129 -7.34 -3.03 18.38
N ASP A 130 -8.32 -2.42 19.02
CA ASP A 130 -8.48 -2.37 20.49
C ASP A 130 -9.16 -3.64 21.06
N GLY A 131 -9.43 -4.64 20.23
CA GLY A 131 -10.13 -5.86 20.61
C GLY A 131 -11.64 -5.72 20.76
N THR A 132 -12.22 -4.56 20.42
CA THR A 132 -13.67 -4.38 20.37
C THR A 132 -14.28 -5.15 19.20
N LEU A 133 -15.57 -5.46 19.27
CA LEU A 133 -16.28 -6.19 18.22
C LEU A 133 -16.72 -5.23 17.10
N GLY A 134 -16.45 -5.63 15.85
CA GLY A 134 -16.92 -4.97 14.65
C GLY A 134 -15.80 -4.27 13.88
N PRO A 135 -15.91 -4.17 12.54
CA PRO A 135 -14.99 -3.37 11.73
C PRO A 135 -15.25 -1.88 11.93
N ALA A 136 -14.19 -1.07 11.90
CA ALA A 136 -14.34 0.39 11.93
C ALA A 136 -15.13 0.92 10.72
N ALA A 137 -15.03 0.22 9.56
CA ALA A 137 -15.86 0.45 8.39
C ALA A 137 -16.20 -0.87 7.69
N ASP A 138 -17.33 -0.92 6.98
CA ASP A 138 -17.68 -2.04 6.12
C ASP A 138 -16.86 -1.95 4.82
N ILE A 139 -15.99 -2.94 4.59
CA ILE A 139 -15.20 -3.07 3.35
C ILE A 139 -16.13 -3.67 2.29
N THR A 140 -16.51 -2.87 1.30
CA THR A 140 -17.49 -3.26 0.27
C THR A 140 -16.86 -4.03 -0.89
N GLY A 141 -15.55 -3.98 -1.04
CA GLY A 141 -14.77 -4.69 -2.04
C GLY A 141 -13.30 -4.33 -1.93
N VAL A 142 -12.45 -5.01 -2.67
CA VAL A 142 -11.00 -4.73 -2.68
C VAL A 142 -10.44 -4.71 -4.10
N VAL A 143 -9.70 -3.64 -4.42
CA VAL A 143 -8.82 -3.57 -5.59
C VAL A 143 -7.41 -3.88 -5.11
N TRP A 144 -6.86 -4.98 -5.58
CA TRP A 144 -5.52 -5.45 -5.28
C TRP A 144 -4.57 -5.11 -6.41
N MET A 145 -3.41 -4.56 -6.10
CA MET A 145 -2.35 -4.30 -7.06
C MET A 145 -1.05 -4.91 -6.57
N ASN A 146 -0.20 -5.31 -7.50
CA ASN A 146 1.05 -6.03 -7.27
C ASN A 146 1.61 -5.94 -5.85
N GLY A 147 1.76 -7.08 -5.18
CA GLY A 147 2.25 -7.15 -3.80
C GLY A 147 2.38 -8.59 -3.30
N GLY A 148 2.97 -8.75 -2.12
CA GLY A 148 3.32 -10.04 -1.55
C GLY A 148 2.17 -10.77 -0.86
N LEU A 149 1.09 -11.07 -1.59
CA LEU A 149 -0.08 -11.82 -1.08
C LEU A 149 0.28 -13.20 -0.52
N TYR A 150 1.28 -13.84 -1.14
CA TYR A 150 1.78 -15.16 -0.77
C TYR A 150 3.28 -15.07 -0.50
N PRO A 151 3.73 -15.20 0.78
CA PRO A 151 5.14 -15.03 1.14
C PRO A 151 6.11 -15.98 0.44
N ASP A 152 5.65 -17.18 0.07
CA ASP A 152 6.42 -18.19 -0.65
C ASP A 152 6.65 -17.84 -2.14
N LEU A 153 5.87 -16.91 -2.68
CA LEU A 153 6.01 -16.42 -4.06
C LEU A 153 6.76 -15.09 -4.17
N HIS A 154 7.08 -14.46 -3.03
CA HIS A 154 7.82 -13.20 -3.01
C HIS A 154 9.25 -13.41 -3.55
N ARG A 155 9.68 -12.57 -4.49
CA ARG A 155 11.01 -12.57 -5.09
C ARG A 155 11.71 -11.25 -4.76
N PRO A 156 12.46 -11.15 -3.65
CA PRO A 156 13.09 -9.91 -3.25
C PRO A 156 14.11 -9.45 -4.30
N THR A 157 14.10 -8.16 -4.61
CA THR A 157 15.14 -7.55 -5.45
C THR A 157 16.52 -7.59 -4.76
N PRO A 158 17.62 -7.44 -5.51
CA PRO A 158 18.95 -7.31 -4.88
C PRO A 158 19.01 -6.18 -3.85
N GLY A 159 18.36 -5.04 -4.10
CA GLY A 159 18.29 -3.93 -3.14
C GLY A 159 17.53 -4.31 -1.86
N GLN A 160 16.38 -4.99 -2.00
CA GLN A 160 15.66 -5.49 -0.83
C GLN A 160 16.47 -6.51 -0.02
N GLN A 161 17.24 -7.38 -0.69
CA GLN A 161 18.11 -8.35 0.01
C GLN A 161 19.19 -7.66 0.84
N LEU A 162 19.79 -6.58 0.31
CA LEU A 162 20.76 -5.77 1.06
C LEU A 162 20.11 -5.04 2.24
N LEU A 163 18.94 -4.44 2.03
CA LEU A 163 18.20 -3.76 3.09
C LEU A 163 17.67 -4.71 4.17
N LEU A 164 17.41 -5.98 3.84
CA LEU A 164 16.94 -7.00 4.79
C LEU A 164 18.09 -7.65 5.58
N ASP A 165 19.34 -7.33 5.28
CA ASP A 165 20.48 -7.83 6.04
C ASP A 165 20.44 -7.30 7.47
N PRO A 166 20.40 -8.17 8.51
CA PRO A 166 20.24 -7.73 9.90
C PRO A 166 21.45 -6.97 10.45
N ASP A 167 22.63 -7.18 9.88
CA ASP A 167 23.88 -6.58 10.36
C ASP A 167 24.22 -5.28 9.63
N HIS A 168 23.83 -5.14 8.36
CA HIS A 168 24.26 -4.04 7.48
C HIS A 168 23.11 -3.26 6.86
N GLY A 169 21.86 -3.74 6.95
CA GLY A 169 20.71 -3.13 6.27
C GLY A 169 20.48 -1.67 6.63
N ALA A 170 20.68 -1.29 7.89
CA ALA A 170 20.59 0.10 8.34
C ALA A 170 21.68 1.00 7.71
N GLU A 171 22.90 0.50 7.56
CA GLU A 171 23.99 1.22 6.88
C GLU A 171 23.70 1.38 5.38
N VAL A 172 23.13 0.34 4.77
CA VAL A 172 22.68 0.40 3.37
C VAL A 172 21.59 1.44 3.21
N ALA A 173 20.57 1.45 4.07
CA ALA A 173 19.49 2.44 4.04
C ALA A 173 20.02 3.88 4.16
N ALA A 174 20.91 4.13 5.10
CA ALA A 174 21.53 5.44 5.30
C ALA A 174 22.40 5.91 4.12
N ALA A 175 22.83 5.02 3.25
CA ALA A 175 23.64 5.31 2.06
C ALA A 175 22.81 5.44 0.77
N VAL A 176 21.50 5.23 0.81
CA VAL A 176 20.63 5.35 -0.37
C VAL A 176 20.46 6.82 -0.75
N ASP A 177 20.92 7.18 -1.93
CA ASP A 177 20.67 8.49 -2.55
C ASP A 177 19.56 8.41 -3.61
N GLU A 178 19.18 9.57 -4.18
CA GLU A 178 18.15 9.65 -5.21
C GLU A 178 18.46 8.77 -6.43
N ALA A 179 19.73 8.67 -6.81
CA ALA A 179 20.13 7.89 -7.98
C ALA A 179 19.98 6.37 -7.72
N ALA A 180 20.42 5.89 -6.57
CA ALA A 180 20.28 4.50 -6.15
C ALA A 180 18.79 4.12 -6.00
N PHE A 181 18.00 4.99 -5.38
CA PHE A 181 16.56 4.83 -5.22
C PHE A 181 15.84 4.74 -6.58
N THR A 182 16.10 5.70 -7.48
CA THR A 182 15.52 5.75 -8.83
C THR A 182 15.88 4.51 -9.64
N ASN A 183 17.12 4.02 -9.53
CA ASN A 183 17.52 2.78 -10.18
C ASN A 183 16.78 1.55 -9.62
N GLY A 184 16.50 1.53 -8.32
CA GLY A 184 15.66 0.51 -7.70
C GLY A 184 14.25 0.49 -8.27
N LEU A 185 13.61 1.66 -8.38
CA LEU A 185 12.28 1.80 -9.00
C LEU A 185 12.27 1.37 -10.46
N ARG A 186 13.29 1.80 -11.23
CA ARG A 186 13.44 1.40 -12.65
C ARG A 186 13.53 -0.12 -12.80
N GLY A 187 14.19 -0.81 -11.88
CA GLY A 187 14.33 -2.26 -11.89
C GLY A 187 13.02 -3.03 -11.65
N THR A 188 11.97 -2.35 -11.18
CA THR A 188 10.64 -2.93 -10.95
C THR A 188 9.57 -2.38 -11.89
N TRP A 189 9.90 -1.40 -12.72
CA TRP A 189 9.03 -0.85 -13.76
C TRP A 189 8.89 -1.80 -14.95
N GLY A 190 7.75 -1.78 -15.63
CA GLY A 190 7.53 -2.61 -16.81
C GLY A 190 8.45 -2.21 -17.98
N GLU A 191 9.29 -3.12 -18.44
CA GLU A 191 10.28 -2.86 -19.49
C GLU A 191 9.67 -2.38 -20.82
N ARG A 192 8.38 -2.61 -21.04
CA ARG A 192 7.64 -2.21 -22.25
C ARG A 192 7.04 -0.82 -22.15
N ARG A 193 7.11 -0.16 -20.98
CA ARG A 193 6.63 1.19 -20.74
C ARG A 193 7.80 2.15 -20.52
N PRO A 194 7.75 3.37 -21.04
CA PRO A 194 8.75 4.37 -20.70
C PRO A 194 8.81 4.60 -19.20
N PHE A 195 10.01 4.56 -18.63
CA PHE A 195 10.19 4.88 -17.22
C PHE A 195 9.94 6.38 -16.96
N ASP A 196 9.14 6.71 -15.99
CA ASP A 196 8.83 8.09 -15.64
C ASP A 196 9.82 8.62 -14.57
N GLU A 197 10.87 9.29 -15.06
CA GLU A 197 11.90 9.91 -14.20
C GLU A 197 11.33 10.99 -13.28
N ALA A 198 10.28 11.70 -13.72
CA ALA A 198 9.67 12.74 -12.90
C ALA A 198 8.86 12.12 -11.76
N ALA A 199 8.09 11.06 -12.04
CA ALA A 199 7.40 10.31 -11.00
C ALA A 199 8.38 9.72 -9.99
N ALA A 200 9.45 9.07 -10.45
CA ALA A 200 10.46 8.49 -9.58
C ALA A 200 11.10 9.52 -8.63
N ARG A 201 11.35 10.74 -9.12
CA ARG A 201 11.86 11.83 -8.28
C ARG A 201 10.87 12.25 -7.20
N GLU A 202 9.60 12.37 -7.54
CA GLU A 202 8.58 12.76 -6.55
C GLU A 202 8.34 11.64 -5.52
N ILE A 203 8.44 10.37 -5.92
CA ILE A 203 8.41 9.23 -5.00
C ILE A 203 9.61 9.28 -4.04
N PHE A 204 10.82 9.51 -4.57
CA PHE A 204 12.00 9.69 -3.72
C PHE A 204 11.80 10.83 -2.71
N ARG A 205 11.33 11.99 -3.16
CA ARG A 205 11.06 13.15 -2.28
C ARG A 205 10.04 12.82 -1.20
N SER A 206 8.99 12.07 -1.55
CA SER A 206 7.98 11.64 -0.58
C SER A 206 8.56 10.66 0.45
N MET A 207 9.43 9.75 0.02
CA MET A 207 10.07 8.78 0.90
C MET A 207 11.13 9.43 1.80
N ASP A 208 11.90 10.41 1.26
CA ASP A 208 12.96 11.11 2.00
C ASP A 208 12.43 12.22 2.94
N ASP A 209 11.16 12.59 2.82
CA ASP A 209 10.55 13.57 3.72
C ASP A 209 10.73 13.16 5.18
N GLY A 210 11.25 14.09 6.00
CA GLY A 210 11.56 13.80 7.40
C GLY A 210 12.59 12.68 7.63
N GLY A 211 13.39 12.33 6.62
CA GLY A 211 14.45 11.30 6.72
C GLY A 211 13.96 9.85 6.57
N GLY A 212 12.83 9.63 5.90
CA GLY A 212 12.24 8.30 5.75
C GLY A 212 13.09 7.31 4.98
N VAL A 213 13.97 7.76 4.06
CA VAL A 213 14.91 6.87 3.35
C VAL A 213 15.81 6.11 4.33
N ALA A 214 16.27 6.74 5.40
CA ALA A 214 17.09 6.08 6.42
C ALA A 214 16.35 4.97 7.18
N LEU A 215 15.00 4.96 7.15
CA LEU A 215 14.16 3.93 7.77
C LEU A 215 13.86 2.76 6.84
N MET A 216 14.34 2.75 5.60
CA MET A 216 13.99 1.71 4.63
C MET A 216 14.29 0.29 5.12
N HIS A 217 15.34 0.09 5.91
CA HIS A 217 15.66 -1.19 6.57
C HIS A 217 14.54 -1.58 7.55
N ASP A 218 14.19 -0.67 8.46
CA ASP A 218 13.17 -0.93 9.50
C ASP A 218 11.79 -1.16 8.90
N LEU A 219 11.44 -0.37 7.88
CA LEU A 219 10.16 -0.50 7.19
C LEU A 219 10.01 -1.84 6.47
N LEU A 220 11.10 -2.47 6.04
CA LEU A 220 11.06 -3.81 5.41
C LEU A 220 10.77 -4.97 6.38
N HIS A 221 10.71 -4.72 7.69
CA HIS A 221 10.35 -5.76 8.67
C HIS A 221 8.97 -6.38 8.42
N TYR A 222 8.08 -5.71 7.70
CA TYR A 222 6.81 -6.29 7.28
C TYR A 222 6.94 -7.61 6.49
N VAL A 223 8.10 -7.85 5.87
CA VAL A 223 8.38 -9.14 5.20
C VAL A 223 8.42 -10.28 6.21
N ALA A 224 8.88 -10.02 7.44
CA ALA A 224 8.81 -10.98 8.54
C ALA A 224 7.37 -11.19 9.02
N ASP A 225 6.56 -10.13 9.14
CA ASP A 225 5.14 -10.21 9.47
C ASP A 225 4.38 -11.09 8.47
N ARG A 226 4.63 -10.93 7.17
CA ARG A 226 4.03 -11.77 6.11
C ARG A 226 4.26 -13.25 6.35
N ARG A 227 5.46 -13.64 6.80
CA ARG A 227 5.79 -15.04 7.10
C ARG A 227 5.14 -15.50 8.38
N ALA A 228 5.17 -14.67 9.42
CA ALA A 228 4.60 -14.99 10.72
C ALA A 228 3.07 -15.17 10.68
N HIS A 229 2.38 -14.39 9.87
CA HIS A 229 0.92 -14.37 9.76
C HIS A 229 0.38 -14.97 8.46
N ALA A 230 1.22 -15.70 7.70
CA ALA A 230 0.91 -16.21 6.36
C ALA A 230 -0.42 -16.97 6.29
N ASP A 231 -0.66 -17.89 7.22
CA ASP A 231 -1.86 -18.74 7.21
C ASP A 231 -3.12 -17.94 7.51
N ARG A 232 -3.06 -17.01 8.48
CA ARG A 232 -4.18 -16.15 8.86
C ARG A 232 -4.57 -15.22 7.71
N TRP A 233 -3.60 -14.55 7.11
CA TRP A 233 -3.84 -13.61 6.01
C TRP A 233 -4.25 -14.29 4.71
N ARG A 234 -3.66 -15.45 4.42
CA ARG A 234 -4.09 -16.28 3.29
C ARG A 234 -5.54 -16.72 3.46
N SER A 235 -5.91 -17.23 4.63
CA SER A 235 -7.28 -17.66 4.91
C SER A 235 -8.28 -16.51 4.79
N ALA A 236 -7.91 -15.30 5.22
CA ALA A 236 -8.74 -14.12 5.10
C ALA A 236 -8.95 -13.70 3.63
N LEU A 237 -7.90 -13.75 2.80
CA LEU A 237 -7.97 -13.46 1.37
C LEU A 237 -8.81 -14.51 0.63
N GLU A 238 -8.49 -15.80 0.81
CA GLU A 238 -9.11 -16.91 0.08
C GLU A 238 -10.57 -17.14 0.49
N GLY A 239 -10.91 -16.84 1.77
CA GLY A 239 -12.25 -16.97 2.32
C GLY A 239 -13.12 -15.73 2.25
N ALA A 240 -12.61 -14.62 1.69
CA ALA A 240 -13.36 -13.38 1.65
C ALA A 240 -14.60 -13.48 0.73
N ASP A 241 -15.77 -13.15 1.32
CA ASP A 241 -17.05 -13.11 0.60
C ASP A 241 -17.40 -11.64 0.29
N LEU A 242 -16.64 -11.04 -0.62
CA LEU A 242 -16.84 -9.69 -1.14
C LEU A 242 -16.22 -9.56 -2.53
N PRO A 243 -16.66 -8.59 -3.35
CA PRO A 243 -16.09 -8.33 -4.67
C PRO A 243 -14.60 -8.00 -4.59
N MET A 244 -13.79 -8.70 -5.40
CA MET A 244 -12.34 -8.46 -5.50
C MET A 244 -11.90 -8.35 -6.96
N VAL A 245 -11.02 -7.39 -7.24
CA VAL A 245 -10.34 -7.29 -8.52
C VAL A 245 -8.84 -7.17 -8.30
N PHE A 246 -8.06 -7.94 -9.06
CA PHE A 246 -6.60 -7.92 -9.06
C PHE A 246 -6.14 -7.23 -10.34
N VAL A 247 -5.72 -5.96 -10.23
CA VAL A 247 -5.09 -5.21 -11.33
C VAL A 247 -3.60 -5.48 -11.27
N TRP A 248 -3.13 -6.37 -12.13
CA TRP A 248 -1.86 -7.06 -11.91
C TRP A 248 -0.88 -6.88 -13.05
N GLY A 249 0.22 -6.16 -12.81
CA GLY A 249 1.33 -6.00 -13.75
C GLY A 249 2.13 -7.30 -13.87
N LEU A 250 2.13 -7.90 -15.06
CA LEU A 250 2.75 -9.20 -15.29
C LEU A 250 4.27 -9.15 -15.34
N LEU A 251 4.85 -7.97 -15.65
CA LEU A 251 6.30 -7.77 -15.78
C LEU A 251 6.99 -7.46 -14.45
N ASP A 252 6.24 -7.38 -13.34
CA ASP A 252 6.81 -7.18 -12.01
C ASP A 252 7.74 -8.34 -11.64
N PRO A 253 9.04 -8.08 -11.38
CA PRO A 253 9.97 -9.13 -10.99
C PRO A 253 9.75 -9.65 -9.57
N VAL A 254 9.05 -8.89 -8.71
CA VAL A 254 8.86 -9.18 -7.27
C VAL A 254 7.61 -10.05 -7.07
N SER A 255 6.48 -9.63 -7.63
CA SER A 255 5.17 -10.25 -7.40
C SER A 255 4.29 -10.24 -8.68
N GLY A 256 4.88 -10.43 -9.84
CA GLY A 256 4.21 -10.31 -11.13
C GLY A 256 3.46 -11.56 -11.59
N GLY A 257 3.58 -11.86 -12.89
CA GLY A 257 2.82 -12.93 -13.56
C GLY A 257 2.94 -14.32 -12.93
N HIS A 258 4.01 -14.58 -12.18
CA HIS A 258 4.21 -15.87 -11.49
C HIS A 258 3.25 -16.07 -10.28
N VAL A 259 2.60 -15.00 -9.80
CA VAL A 259 1.59 -15.06 -8.72
C VAL A 259 0.22 -15.45 -9.27
N VAL A 260 -0.07 -15.08 -10.52
CA VAL A 260 -1.40 -15.24 -11.14
C VAL A 260 -1.96 -16.68 -11.08
N PRO A 261 -1.19 -17.74 -11.37
CA PRO A 261 -1.72 -19.10 -11.24
C PRO A 261 -2.27 -19.42 -9.84
N ARG A 262 -1.58 -18.94 -8.79
CA ARG A 262 -2.05 -19.13 -7.40
C ARG A 262 -3.34 -18.37 -7.15
N LEU A 263 -3.49 -17.14 -7.67
CA LEU A 263 -4.74 -16.38 -7.55
C LEU A 263 -5.90 -17.09 -8.25
N VAL A 264 -5.69 -17.60 -9.45
CA VAL A 264 -6.73 -18.36 -10.20
C VAL A 264 -7.19 -19.59 -9.43
N ASP A 265 -6.25 -20.30 -8.82
CA ASP A 265 -6.55 -21.56 -8.13
C ASP A 265 -7.19 -21.35 -6.76
N HIS A 266 -6.77 -20.33 -6.01
CA HIS A 266 -7.13 -20.14 -4.60
C HIS A 266 -8.12 -19.01 -4.34
N VAL A 267 -8.29 -18.07 -5.28
CA VAL A 267 -9.23 -16.95 -5.18
C VAL A 267 -10.13 -16.89 -6.43
N PRO A 268 -10.83 -17.98 -6.77
CA PRO A 268 -11.61 -18.06 -8.01
C PRO A 268 -12.77 -17.05 -8.09
N GLN A 269 -13.19 -16.48 -6.94
CA GLN A 269 -14.19 -15.42 -6.88
C GLN A 269 -13.61 -14.04 -7.27
N GLY A 270 -12.29 -13.88 -7.28
CA GLY A 270 -11.62 -12.64 -7.66
C GLY A 270 -11.43 -12.52 -9.18
N ARG A 271 -11.73 -11.34 -9.73
CA ARG A 271 -11.47 -11.06 -11.14
C ARG A 271 -10.04 -10.55 -11.34
N ILE A 272 -9.32 -11.10 -12.29
CA ILE A 272 -7.95 -10.70 -12.62
C ILE A 272 -7.96 -9.86 -13.89
N VAL A 273 -7.39 -8.64 -13.80
CA VAL A 273 -7.08 -7.74 -14.90
C VAL A 273 -5.56 -7.78 -15.08
N ALA A 274 -5.12 -8.63 -15.99
CA ALA A 274 -3.71 -8.85 -16.27
C ALA A 274 -3.18 -7.76 -17.23
N LEU A 275 -2.22 -6.97 -16.78
CA LEU A 275 -1.56 -5.91 -17.54
C LEU A 275 -0.21 -6.45 -18.03
N ASP A 276 -0.12 -6.81 -19.30
CA ASP A 276 1.00 -7.56 -19.89
C ASP A 276 2.24 -6.70 -20.19
N ASP A 277 2.11 -5.39 -20.09
CA ASP A 277 3.17 -4.40 -20.30
C ASP A 277 3.55 -3.59 -19.04
N VAL A 278 2.90 -3.87 -17.90
CA VAL A 278 3.06 -3.16 -16.63
C VAL A 278 3.95 -3.96 -15.68
N GLY A 279 4.76 -3.25 -14.91
CA GLY A 279 5.62 -3.78 -13.85
C GLY A 279 4.94 -3.78 -12.48
N HIS A 280 5.72 -3.34 -11.49
CA HIS A 280 5.31 -3.35 -10.08
C HIS A 280 4.34 -2.22 -9.71
N TRP A 281 4.22 -1.17 -10.53
CA TRP A 281 3.59 0.10 -10.17
C TRP A 281 2.30 0.39 -10.97
N PRO A 282 1.24 -0.45 -10.95
CA PRO A 282 0.02 -0.18 -11.68
C PRO A 282 -0.56 1.22 -11.48
N PRO A 283 -0.55 1.84 -10.27
CA PRO A 283 -1.11 3.19 -10.09
C PRO A 283 -0.35 4.27 -10.89
N LEU A 284 0.94 4.04 -11.18
CA LEU A 284 1.82 4.96 -11.89
C LEU A 284 1.96 4.59 -13.37
N GLU A 285 2.04 3.31 -13.68
CA GLU A 285 2.27 2.81 -15.02
C GLU A 285 0.97 2.71 -15.86
N ALA A 286 -0.16 2.47 -15.21
CA ALA A 286 -1.47 2.26 -15.84
C ALA A 286 -2.61 2.91 -15.03
N PRO A 287 -2.54 4.22 -14.73
CA PRO A 287 -3.53 4.88 -13.89
C PRO A 287 -4.95 4.79 -14.44
N ASP A 288 -5.12 4.79 -15.78
CA ASP A 288 -6.41 4.70 -16.45
C ASP A 288 -7.07 3.33 -16.18
N ASP A 289 -6.31 2.24 -16.27
CA ASP A 289 -6.81 0.89 -16.00
C ASP A 289 -7.20 0.73 -14.53
N VAL A 290 -6.39 1.26 -13.61
CA VAL A 290 -6.68 1.23 -12.17
C VAL A 290 -7.93 2.05 -11.86
N ALA A 291 -8.07 3.25 -12.42
CA ALA A 291 -9.23 4.11 -12.23
C ALA A 291 -10.52 3.44 -12.74
N ALA A 292 -10.47 2.82 -13.91
CA ALA A 292 -11.61 2.11 -14.48
C ALA A 292 -12.11 0.99 -13.54
N GLU A 293 -11.20 0.24 -12.93
CA GLU A 293 -11.55 -0.85 -12.04
C GLU A 293 -12.09 -0.37 -10.68
N ILE A 294 -11.54 0.71 -10.13
CA ILE A 294 -12.08 1.35 -8.93
C ILE A 294 -13.50 1.86 -9.21
N ALA A 295 -13.72 2.57 -10.33
CA ALA A 295 -15.03 3.08 -10.70
C ALA A 295 -16.07 1.96 -10.91
N ALA A 296 -15.67 0.89 -11.60
CA ALA A 296 -16.54 -0.27 -11.84
C ALA A 296 -16.96 -0.95 -10.54
N LEU A 297 -16.02 -1.13 -9.60
CA LEU A 297 -16.30 -1.78 -8.33
C LEU A 297 -17.09 -0.88 -7.36
N ALA A 298 -16.90 0.44 -7.43
CA ALA A 298 -17.66 1.40 -6.63
C ALA A 298 -19.11 1.55 -7.10
N ALA A 299 -19.44 1.18 -8.35
CA ALA A 299 -20.78 1.24 -8.93
C ALA A 299 -21.59 -0.05 -8.72
N ALA A 300 -20.97 -1.13 -8.27
CA ALA A 300 -21.59 -2.44 -8.05
C ALA A 300 -22.23 -2.56 -6.66
#